data_7b96943115d95c6f05577579013ff2b9
#
_entry.id   7b96943115d95c6f05577579013ff2b9
#
_cell.length_a   1.000
_cell.length_b   1.000
_cell.length_c   1.000
_cell.angle_alpha   90.00
_cell.angle_beta   90.00
_cell.angle_gamma   90.00
#
_symmetry.space_group_name_H-M   'P 1'
#
loop_
_entity.id
_entity.type
_entity.pdbx_description
1 polymer ?
#
loop_
_entity_poly.entity_id
_entity_poly.type
_entity_poly.pdbx_seq_one_letter_code
_entity_poly.pdbx_strand_id
1 'polypeptide(L)'
;DADRSRGLGDVYKRQRPDIIHCHDWQAGLIPVYLKNEFQADSFFWGIRSIMTIHNLKFQGIWDVKTMKGLTGFSSDLFVPDKLEFNKDANMLKGGLVYADYITTVSDTYAQEIQTEYYGEGLNGLLSARHFDMQGIVNGIDYTTYNPQTDSKIYMNYDASSFRKKKYVNKERLQEELGLDVDRKKYMIGLISRLTDQKGLDLINAAMDGLVDCLL
;
A
#
# COMPACT_ATOMS: atom_id res chain seq x y z
N ASP A 1 -6.18 -19.81 -6.20
CA ASP A 1 -6.75 -19.07 -5.07
C ASP A 1 -6.71 -19.82 -3.73
N ALA A 2 -6.68 -21.18 -3.72
CA ALA A 2 -6.55 -21.97 -2.49
C ALA A 2 -5.18 -21.85 -1.80
N ASP A 3 -4.15 -21.45 -2.52
CA ASP A 3 -2.77 -21.34 -2.00
C ASP A 3 -2.51 -20.02 -1.23
N ARG A 4 -3.37 -19.01 -1.40
CA ARG A 4 -3.31 -17.74 -0.65
C ARG A 4 -3.87 -17.85 0.76
N SER A 5 -4.56 -18.93 1.10
CA SER A 5 -5.16 -19.15 2.41
C SER A 5 -4.26 -19.93 3.38
N ARG A 6 -2.99 -20.16 3.06
CA ARG A 6 -2.07 -20.93 3.92
C ARG A 6 -1.88 -20.31 5.32
N GLY A 7 -1.99 -18.98 5.45
CA GLY A 7 -2.00 -18.32 6.74
C GLY A 7 -3.17 -18.68 7.65
N LEU A 8 -4.34 -19.00 7.06
CA LEU A 8 -5.50 -19.49 7.81
C LEU A 8 -5.38 -20.98 8.20
N GLY A 9 -4.48 -21.74 7.54
CA GLY A 9 -4.24 -23.14 7.86
C GLY A 9 -3.73 -23.36 9.28
N ASP A 10 -3.02 -22.41 9.86
CA ASP A 10 -2.51 -22.50 11.23
C ASP A 10 -3.62 -22.28 12.27
N VAL A 11 -4.62 -21.45 11.95
CA VAL A 11 -5.83 -21.30 12.76
C VAL A 11 -6.64 -22.61 12.75
N TYR A 12 -6.73 -23.29 11.61
CA TYR A 12 -7.35 -24.61 11.50
C TYR A 12 -6.64 -25.68 12.33
N LYS A 13 -5.34 -25.57 12.51
CA LYS A 13 -4.54 -26.49 13.34
C LYS A 13 -4.55 -26.11 14.83
N ARG A 14 -5.30 -25.08 15.22
CA ARG A 14 -5.34 -24.54 16.59
C ARG A 14 -3.97 -24.11 17.11
N GLN A 15 -3.06 -23.73 16.22
CA GLN A 15 -1.78 -23.15 16.61
C GLN A 15 -1.99 -21.67 16.89
N ARG A 16 -1.52 -21.22 18.02
CA ARG A 16 -1.55 -19.82 18.40
C ARG A 16 -0.43 -19.08 17.70
N PRO A 17 -0.71 -18.00 16.93
CA PRO A 17 0.34 -17.18 16.35
C PRO A 17 1.01 -16.33 17.44
N ASP A 18 2.27 -15.98 17.24
CA ASP A 18 2.98 -14.99 18.06
C ASP A 18 2.68 -13.56 17.60
N ILE A 19 2.53 -13.38 16.29
CA ILE A 19 2.32 -12.08 15.66
C ILE A 19 1.16 -12.17 14.64
N ILE A 20 0.29 -11.17 14.64
CA ILE A 20 -0.70 -10.94 13.59
C ILE A 20 -0.29 -9.70 12.81
N HIS A 21 0.01 -9.88 11.52
CA HIS A 21 0.40 -8.79 10.63
C HIS A 21 -0.79 -8.33 9.80
N CYS A 22 -1.23 -7.12 10.04
CA CYS A 22 -2.39 -6.47 9.45
C CYS A 22 -1.95 -5.50 8.35
N HIS A 23 -2.71 -5.43 7.25
CA HIS A 23 -2.40 -4.57 6.12
C HIS A 23 -3.58 -3.66 5.80
N ASP A 24 -3.34 -2.35 5.81
CA ASP A 24 -4.31 -1.30 5.50
C ASP A 24 -5.62 -1.35 6.31
N TRP A 25 -6.57 -0.50 5.96
CA TRP A 25 -7.83 -0.35 6.68
C TRP A 25 -8.68 -1.63 6.73
N GLN A 26 -8.58 -2.50 5.73
CA GLN A 26 -9.35 -3.74 5.65
C GLN A 26 -9.07 -4.67 6.84
N ALA A 27 -7.86 -4.63 7.38
CA ALA A 27 -7.45 -5.38 8.56
C ALA A 27 -7.37 -4.51 9.83
N GLY A 28 -7.74 -3.23 9.75
CA GLY A 28 -7.56 -2.25 10.81
C GLY A 28 -8.31 -2.56 12.11
N LEU A 29 -9.40 -3.32 12.06
CA LEU A 29 -10.14 -3.70 13.26
C LEU A 29 -9.55 -4.90 14.01
N ILE A 30 -8.61 -5.65 13.43
CA ILE A 30 -8.02 -6.82 14.10
C ILE A 30 -7.27 -6.43 15.38
N PRO A 31 -6.38 -5.43 15.38
CA PRO A 31 -5.74 -4.96 16.62
C PRO A 31 -6.75 -4.46 17.66
N VAL A 32 -7.85 -3.84 17.20
CA VAL A 32 -8.92 -3.37 18.09
C VAL A 32 -9.59 -4.54 18.81
N TYR A 33 -9.97 -5.59 18.09
CA TYR A 33 -10.54 -6.80 18.66
C TYR A 33 -9.58 -7.47 19.64
N LEU A 34 -8.31 -7.62 19.29
CA LEU A 34 -7.30 -8.24 20.17
C LEU A 34 -7.16 -7.54 21.51
N LYS A 35 -7.21 -6.22 21.51
CA LYS A 35 -6.97 -5.42 22.74
C LYS A 35 -8.23 -5.12 23.55
N ASN A 36 -9.42 -5.30 22.97
CA ASN A 36 -10.67 -5.00 23.65
C ASN A 36 -11.53 -6.25 23.87
N GLU A 37 -11.95 -6.94 22.80
CA GLU A 37 -12.91 -8.05 22.92
C GLU A 37 -12.23 -9.36 23.38
N PHE A 38 -11.03 -9.64 22.91
CA PHE A 38 -10.33 -10.89 23.18
C PHE A 38 -9.27 -10.79 24.28
N GLN A 39 -9.19 -9.66 24.99
CA GLN A 39 -8.19 -9.45 26.05
C GLN A 39 -8.35 -10.44 27.21
N ALA A 40 -9.56 -10.87 27.53
CA ALA A 40 -9.84 -11.80 28.60
C ALA A 40 -9.60 -13.28 28.24
N ASP A 41 -9.51 -13.61 26.94
CA ASP A 41 -9.26 -14.97 26.47
C ASP A 41 -7.77 -15.29 26.44
N SER A 42 -7.37 -16.29 27.23
CA SER A 42 -5.97 -16.70 27.38
C SER A 42 -5.31 -17.19 26.10
N PHE A 43 -6.09 -17.62 25.10
CA PHE A 43 -5.57 -17.99 23.79
C PHE A 43 -4.88 -16.81 23.10
N PHE A 44 -5.40 -15.58 23.28
CA PHE A 44 -4.87 -14.37 22.63
C PHE A 44 -3.79 -13.64 23.45
N TRP A 45 -3.50 -14.08 24.67
CA TRP A 45 -2.53 -13.39 25.50
C TRP A 45 -1.12 -13.41 24.90
N GLY A 46 -0.52 -12.23 24.85
CA GLY A 46 0.85 -12.05 24.34
C GLY A 46 0.96 -12.09 22.81
N ILE A 47 -0.13 -12.27 22.06
CA ILE A 47 -0.11 -12.06 20.62
C ILE A 47 0.14 -10.58 20.35
N ARG A 48 1.14 -10.29 19.52
CA ARG A 48 1.47 -8.94 19.07
C ARG A 48 0.85 -8.66 17.72
N SER A 49 0.57 -7.41 17.45
CA SER A 49 0.03 -6.97 16.16
C SER A 49 0.94 -5.95 15.49
N ILE A 50 1.14 -6.12 14.18
CA ILE A 50 1.81 -5.15 13.32
C ILE A 50 0.78 -4.60 12.34
N MET A 51 0.75 -3.28 12.15
CA MET A 51 -0.11 -2.61 11.18
C MET A 51 0.74 -1.98 10.10
N THR A 52 0.60 -2.45 8.84
CA THR A 52 1.30 -1.87 7.70
C THR A 52 0.39 -0.91 6.93
N ILE A 53 0.87 0.30 6.73
CA ILE A 53 0.24 1.32 5.88
C ILE A 53 0.87 1.22 4.49
N HIS A 54 0.09 0.81 3.47
CA HIS A 54 0.52 0.87 2.08
C HIS A 54 0.10 2.18 1.42
N ASN A 55 -1.08 2.70 1.77
CA ASN A 55 -1.58 3.97 1.28
C ASN A 55 -2.52 4.63 2.31
N LEU A 56 -2.04 5.67 2.96
CA LEU A 56 -2.75 6.37 4.03
C LEU A 56 -4.06 7.07 3.57
N LYS A 57 -4.19 7.36 2.28
CA LYS A 57 -5.41 7.97 1.72
C LYS A 57 -6.65 7.11 1.92
N PHE A 58 -6.49 5.79 1.95
CA PHE A 58 -7.60 4.85 2.12
C PHE A 58 -7.70 4.40 3.57
N GLN A 59 -8.70 4.89 4.28
CA GLN A 59 -8.79 4.74 5.74
C GLN A 59 -9.97 3.89 6.22
N GLY A 60 -10.91 3.54 5.34
CA GLY A 60 -12.10 2.78 5.71
C GLY A 60 -12.98 3.56 6.70
N ILE A 61 -13.48 4.72 6.25
CA ILE A 61 -14.31 5.61 7.07
C ILE A 61 -15.78 5.30 6.81
N TRP A 62 -16.54 5.09 7.89
CA TRP A 62 -17.97 4.78 7.87
C TRP A 62 -18.67 5.45 9.04
N ASP A 63 -19.95 5.69 8.91
CA ASP A 63 -20.73 6.24 10.01
C ASP A 63 -20.72 5.33 11.25
N VAL A 64 -20.69 5.94 12.43
CA VAL A 64 -20.55 5.24 13.71
C VAL A 64 -21.68 4.24 13.95
N LYS A 65 -22.92 4.55 13.51
CA LYS A 65 -24.08 3.66 13.72
C LYS A 65 -23.91 2.36 12.94
N THR A 66 -23.51 2.45 11.68
CA THR A 66 -23.21 1.29 10.83
C THR A 66 -22.08 0.46 11.44
N MET A 67 -20.99 1.11 11.85
CA MET A 67 -19.84 0.42 12.43
C MET A 67 -20.18 -0.28 13.73
N LYS A 68 -20.97 0.31 14.61
CA LYS A 68 -21.48 -0.37 15.81
C LYS A 68 -22.31 -1.60 15.46
N GLY A 69 -23.18 -1.49 14.47
CA GLY A 69 -24.01 -2.61 14.03
C GLY A 69 -23.21 -3.78 13.46
N LEU A 70 -22.12 -3.49 12.74
CA LEU A 70 -21.27 -4.50 12.11
C LEU A 70 -20.27 -5.14 13.07
N THR A 71 -19.71 -4.36 13.99
CA THR A 71 -18.61 -4.79 14.85
C THR A 71 -19.06 -5.30 16.21
N GLY A 72 -20.21 -4.86 16.70
CA GLY A 72 -20.64 -5.08 18.07
C GLY A 72 -19.89 -4.22 19.10
N PHE A 73 -19.03 -3.31 18.68
CA PHE A 73 -18.22 -2.49 19.58
C PHE A 73 -19.10 -1.54 20.42
N SER A 74 -18.71 -1.37 21.67
CA SER A 74 -19.31 -0.42 22.59
C SER A 74 -19.01 1.04 22.19
N SER A 75 -19.80 1.97 22.70
CA SER A 75 -19.71 3.39 22.35
C SER A 75 -18.39 4.04 22.75
N ASP A 76 -17.72 3.52 23.76
CA ASP A 76 -16.45 4.03 24.25
C ASP A 76 -15.26 3.79 23.32
N LEU A 77 -15.43 2.98 22.26
CA LEU A 77 -14.43 2.83 21.19
C LEU A 77 -14.56 3.91 20.10
N PHE A 78 -15.70 4.59 20.02
CA PHE A 78 -15.96 5.63 19.01
C PHE A 78 -15.76 7.04 19.59
N VAL A 79 -14.59 7.28 20.14
CA VAL A 79 -14.14 8.55 20.71
C VAL A 79 -12.88 9.04 20.00
N PRO A 80 -12.52 10.36 20.06
CA PRO A 80 -11.40 10.96 19.34
C PRO A 80 -10.06 10.26 19.55
N ASP A 81 -9.82 9.69 20.72
CA ASP A 81 -8.56 8.99 21.04
C ASP A 81 -8.48 7.57 20.47
N LYS A 82 -9.58 7.07 19.89
CA LYS A 82 -9.70 5.68 19.42
C LYS A 82 -10.13 5.64 17.96
N LEU A 83 -11.36 5.20 17.65
CA LEU A 83 -11.83 4.99 16.28
C LEU A 83 -12.50 6.22 15.65
N GLU A 84 -12.97 7.19 16.47
CA GLU A 84 -13.66 8.36 15.92
C GLU A 84 -12.72 9.21 15.07
N PHE A 85 -13.24 9.67 13.93
CA PHE A 85 -12.55 10.58 13.00
C PHE A 85 -13.57 11.45 12.29
N ASN A 86 -13.59 12.74 12.59
CA ASN A 86 -14.53 13.70 12.02
C ASN A 86 -16.02 13.29 12.18
N LYS A 87 -16.39 12.77 13.34
CA LYS A 87 -17.72 12.25 13.72
C LYS A 87 -18.06 10.88 13.11
N ASP A 88 -17.22 10.31 12.29
CA ASP A 88 -17.31 8.97 11.73
C ASP A 88 -16.34 8.01 12.42
N ALA A 89 -16.39 6.74 12.08
CA ALA A 89 -15.46 5.72 12.52
C ALA A 89 -14.44 5.44 11.43
N ASN A 90 -13.16 5.40 11.81
CA ASN A 90 -12.04 5.17 10.90
C ASN A 90 -11.34 3.86 11.28
N MET A 91 -11.42 2.87 10.38
CA MET A 91 -10.89 1.53 10.63
C MET A 91 -9.36 1.51 10.68
N LEU A 92 -8.69 2.26 9.79
CA LEU A 92 -7.23 2.36 9.79
C LEU A 92 -6.76 3.03 11.08
N LYS A 93 -7.40 4.12 11.50
CA LYS A 93 -7.10 4.79 12.77
C LYS A 93 -7.19 3.81 13.94
N GLY A 94 -8.25 3.01 14.01
CA GLY A 94 -8.38 1.97 15.02
C GLY A 94 -7.17 1.02 15.02
N GLY A 95 -6.78 0.53 13.86
CA GLY A 95 -5.59 -0.31 13.69
C GLY A 95 -4.32 0.38 14.19
N LEU A 96 -4.13 1.64 13.82
CA LEU A 96 -2.95 2.42 14.22
C LEU A 96 -2.91 2.75 15.73
N VAL A 97 -4.05 2.95 16.35
CA VAL A 97 -4.13 3.17 17.82
C VAL A 97 -3.79 1.92 18.61
N TYR A 98 -4.29 0.76 18.17
CA TYR A 98 -4.23 -0.47 18.95
C TYR A 98 -3.12 -1.44 18.55
N ALA A 99 -2.50 -1.31 17.39
CA ALA A 99 -1.37 -2.15 17.00
C ALA A 99 -0.15 -1.94 17.91
N ASP A 100 0.60 -3.01 18.15
CA ASP A 100 1.85 -2.94 18.94
C ASP A 100 2.95 -2.24 18.13
N TYR A 101 2.97 -2.38 16.80
CA TYR A 101 3.95 -1.75 15.93
C TYR A 101 3.33 -1.33 14.59
N ILE A 102 3.87 -0.28 13.99
CA ILE A 102 3.42 0.26 12.71
C ILE A 102 4.54 0.15 11.70
N THR A 103 4.22 -0.27 10.48
CA THR A 103 5.16 -0.21 9.37
C THR A 103 4.54 0.52 8.18
N THR A 104 5.38 1.05 7.30
CA THR A 104 4.98 1.61 6.02
C THR A 104 6.02 1.29 4.94
N VAL A 105 5.76 1.71 3.70
CA VAL A 105 6.46 1.20 2.51
C VAL A 105 7.78 1.89 2.16
N SER A 106 8.22 2.87 2.93
CA SER A 106 9.58 3.43 2.84
C SER A 106 9.91 4.32 4.06
N ASP A 107 11.19 4.53 4.35
CA ASP A 107 11.63 5.45 5.41
C ASP A 107 11.19 6.90 5.12
N THR A 108 11.26 7.32 3.85
CA THR A 108 10.77 8.64 3.44
C THR A 108 9.28 8.77 3.70
N TYR A 109 8.48 7.79 3.30
CA TYR A 109 7.04 7.83 3.52
C TYR A 109 6.68 7.79 5.00
N ALA A 110 7.43 7.07 5.83
CA ALA A 110 7.27 7.10 7.29
C ALA A 110 7.43 8.51 7.88
N GLN A 111 8.32 9.33 7.31
CA GLN A 111 8.50 10.73 7.70
C GLN A 111 7.39 11.62 7.13
N GLU A 112 7.05 11.45 5.86
CA GLU A 112 6.05 12.26 5.15
C GLU A 112 4.66 12.17 5.81
N ILE A 113 4.18 10.96 6.14
CA ILE A 113 2.85 10.76 6.73
C ILE A 113 2.68 11.33 8.15
N GLN A 114 3.76 11.76 8.78
CA GLN A 114 3.74 12.49 10.06
C GLN A 114 3.52 13.99 9.87
N THR A 115 3.55 14.49 8.62
CA THR A 115 3.33 15.92 8.31
C THR A 115 1.87 16.18 8.00
N GLU A 116 1.43 17.43 8.17
CA GLU A 116 0.06 17.84 7.89
C GLU A 116 -0.32 17.62 6.41
N TYR A 117 0.63 17.83 5.50
CA TYR A 117 0.40 17.74 4.06
C TYR A 117 0.14 16.30 3.58
N TYR A 118 0.90 15.32 4.11
CA TYR A 118 0.79 13.91 3.67
C TYR A 118 0.06 13.01 4.68
N GLY A 119 -0.28 13.53 5.86
CA GLY A 119 -0.81 12.73 6.96
C GLY A 119 -2.30 12.42 6.89
N GLU A 120 -3.01 12.94 5.86
CA GLU A 120 -4.44 12.67 5.61
C GLU A 120 -5.30 12.80 6.90
N GLY A 121 -4.96 13.76 7.76
CA GLY A 121 -5.60 14.00 9.05
C GLY A 121 -5.18 13.06 10.19
N LEU A 122 -4.29 12.09 9.95
CA LEU A 122 -3.74 11.18 10.95
C LEU A 122 -2.31 11.51 11.37
N ASN A 123 -1.74 12.63 10.87
CA ASN A 123 -0.38 13.06 11.15
C ASN A 123 -0.08 13.20 12.66
N GLY A 124 -1.02 13.70 13.45
CA GLY A 124 -0.87 13.82 14.89
C GLY A 124 -0.73 12.45 15.58
N LEU A 125 -1.55 11.48 15.22
CA LEU A 125 -1.44 10.10 15.71
C LEU A 125 -0.12 9.47 15.29
N LEU A 126 0.25 9.56 14.02
CA LEU A 126 1.47 8.97 13.48
C LEU A 126 2.73 9.60 14.09
N SER A 127 2.73 10.91 14.29
CA SER A 127 3.81 11.62 15.00
C SER A 127 3.92 11.18 16.46
N ALA A 128 2.80 10.98 17.16
CA ALA A 128 2.79 10.46 18.53
C ALA A 128 3.31 9.01 18.61
N ARG A 129 3.14 8.22 17.54
CA ARG A 129 3.58 6.83 17.44
C ARG A 129 4.90 6.64 16.69
N HIS A 130 5.69 7.70 16.46
CA HIS A 130 6.90 7.65 15.62
C HIS A 130 7.97 6.65 16.12
N PHE A 131 8.07 6.42 17.43
CA PHE A 131 9.00 5.43 17.99
C PHE A 131 8.59 3.97 17.72
N ASP A 132 7.31 3.73 17.48
CA ASP A 132 6.75 2.42 17.16
C ASP A 132 6.54 2.26 15.65
N MET A 133 7.13 3.12 14.82
CA MET A 133 6.90 3.11 13.38
C MET A 133 8.21 3.01 12.60
N GLN A 134 8.21 2.19 11.53
CA GLN A 134 9.35 2.00 10.65
C GLN A 134 8.92 1.92 9.18
N GLY A 135 9.71 2.54 8.28
CA GLY A 135 9.61 2.35 6.85
C GLY A 135 10.34 1.07 6.41
N ILE A 136 9.70 0.29 5.55
CA ILE A 136 10.29 -0.92 4.94
C ILE A 136 10.02 -0.87 3.45
N VAL A 137 11.06 -0.72 2.65
CA VAL A 137 10.94 -0.64 1.18
C VAL A 137 10.46 -1.97 0.62
N ASN A 138 9.47 -1.91 -0.28
CA ASN A 138 8.95 -3.10 -0.96
C ASN A 138 10.07 -3.79 -1.77
N GLY A 139 10.10 -5.11 -1.72
CA GLY A 139 10.99 -5.92 -2.51
C GLY A 139 10.59 -5.96 -4.00
N ILE A 140 11.54 -6.37 -4.82
CA ILE A 140 11.33 -6.65 -6.25
C ILE A 140 11.49 -8.16 -6.46
N ASP A 141 10.54 -8.79 -7.12
CA ASP A 141 10.66 -10.19 -7.53
C ASP A 141 11.55 -10.30 -8.76
N TYR A 142 12.82 -10.61 -8.55
CA TYR A 142 13.81 -10.80 -9.62
C TYR A 142 13.60 -12.07 -10.45
N THR A 143 12.73 -12.97 -10.01
CA THR A 143 12.37 -14.13 -10.83
C THR A 143 11.38 -13.72 -11.92
N THR A 144 10.40 -12.90 -11.56
CA THR A 144 9.38 -12.41 -12.49
C THR A 144 9.85 -11.20 -13.30
N TYR A 145 10.56 -10.25 -12.65
CA TYR A 145 10.99 -8.98 -13.27
C TYR A 145 12.49 -8.99 -13.58
N ASN A 146 12.93 -9.91 -14.43
CA ASN A 146 14.31 -10.04 -14.83
C ASN A 146 14.45 -9.90 -16.35
N PRO A 147 14.99 -8.79 -16.85
CA PRO A 147 15.12 -8.60 -18.30
C PRO A 147 16.06 -9.59 -19.00
N GLN A 148 16.88 -10.35 -18.26
CA GLN A 148 17.71 -11.40 -18.82
C GLN A 148 16.92 -12.65 -19.19
N THR A 149 15.83 -12.93 -18.48
CA THR A 149 15.07 -14.17 -18.59
C THR A 149 13.59 -13.95 -18.90
N ASP A 150 13.12 -12.71 -18.95
CA ASP A 150 11.72 -12.38 -19.23
C ASP A 150 11.36 -12.75 -20.67
N SER A 151 10.48 -13.71 -20.81
CA SER A 151 9.97 -14.18 -22.11
C SER A 151 8.95 -13.23 -22.76
N LYS A 152 8.50 -12.20 -22.05
CA LYS A 152 7.51 -11.24 -22.55
C LYS A 152 8.13 -10.05 -23.28
N ILE A 153 9.45 -9.87 -23.21
CA ILE A 153 10.15 -8.83 -23.95
C ILE A 153 10.75 -9.40 -25.23
N TYR A 154 10.84 -8.59 -26.26
CA TYR A 154 11.34 -9.02 -27.58
C TYR A 154 12.82 -9.38 -27.59
N MET A 155 13.62 -8.69 -26.79
CA MET A 155 15.06 -8.91 -26.69
C MET A 155 15.49 -8.85 -25.23
N ASN A 156 16.00 -9.95 -24.72
CA ASN A 156 16.56 -10.01 -23.38
C ASN A 156 17.88 -9.22 -23.27
N TYR A 157 18.07 -8.55 -22.14
CA TYR A 157 19.26 -7.74 -21.89
C TYR A 157 19.68 -7.78 -20.42
N ASP A 158 20.91 -7.38 -20.18
CA ASP A 158 21.51 -7.20 -18.87
C ASP A 158 22.15 -5.81 -18.73
N ALA A 159 22.77 -5.53 -17.59
CA ALA A 159 23.42 -4.26 -17.30
C ALA A 159 24.55 -3.90 -18.30
N SER A 160 25.19 -4.90 -18.96
CA SER A 160 26.24 -4.68 -19.92
C SER A 160 25.71 -4.42 -21.34
N SER A 161 24.56 -4.98 -21.67
CA SER A 161 24.00 -4.99 -23.02
C SER A 161 22.80 -4.08 -23.24
N PHE A 162 22.20 -3.52 -22.13
CA PHE A 162 20.94 -2.76 -22.20
C PHE A 162 20.97 -1.60 -23.19
N ARG A 163 22.10 -0.88 -23.31
CA ARG A 163 22.23 0.28 -24.20
C ARG A 163 21.98 -0.08 -25.67
N LYS A 164 22.30 -1.32 -26.08
CA LYS A 164 22.11 -1.80 -27.46
C LYS A 164 20.79 -2.58 -27.60
N LYS A 165 20.54 -3.53 -26.70
CA LYS A 165 19.44 -4.47 -26.83
C LYS A 165 18.08 -3.86 -26.46
N LYS A 166 18.02 -2.90 -25.53
CA LYS A 166 16.76 -2.25 -25.13
C LYS A 166 16.13 -1.47 -26.29
N TYR A 167 16.91 -0.99 -27.25
CA TYR A 167 16.37 -0.33 -28.44
C TYR A 167 15.54 -1.29 -29.32
N VAL A 168 15.90 -2.56 -29.37
CA VAL A 168 15.12 -3.57 -30.11
C VAL A 168 13.72 -3.69 -29.53
N ASN A 169 13.60 -3.69 -28.19
CA ASN A 169 12.30 -3.71 -27.52
C ASN A 169 11.48 -2.46 -27.84
N LYS A 170 12.12 -1.28 -27.91
CA LYS A 170 11.46 -0.05 -28.28
C LYS A 170 10.94 -0.08 -29.72
N GLU A 171 11.79 -0.46 -30.67
CA GLU A 171 11.46 -0.51 -32.10
C GLU A 171 10.30 -1.50 -32.35
N ARG A 172 10.34 -2.66 -31.71
CA ARG A 172 9.27 -3.66 -31.79
C ARG A 172 7.94 -3.17 -31.17
N LEU A 173 8.03 -2.46 -30.07
CA LEU A 173 6.86 -1.88 -29.44
C LEU A 173 6.26 -0.75 -30.29
N GLN A 174 7.09 0.08 -30.94
CA GLN A 174 6.63 1.08 -31.89
C GLN A 174 5.88 0.41 -33.06
N GLU A 175 6.44 -0.66 -33.62
CA GLU A 175 5.83 -1.43 -34.71
C GLU A 175 4.48 -2.02 -34.29
N GLU A 176 4.40 -2.66 -33.11
CA GLU A 176 3.18 -3.27 -32.56
C GLU A 176 2.06 -2.23 -32.34
N LEU A 177 2.45 -1.02 -31.90
CA LEU A 177 1.50 0.08 -31.64
C LEU A 177 1.16 0.91 -32.89
N GLY A 178 1.72 0.57 -34.07
CA GLY A 178 1.51 1.32 -35.29
C GLY A 178 2.13 2.72 -35.29
N LEU A 179 3.17 2.93 -34.48
CA LEU A 179 3.92 4.17 -34.43
C LEU A 179 5.08 4.14 -35.43
N ASP A 180 5.61 5.32 -35.79
CA ASP A 180 6.81 5.41 -36.60
C ASP A 180 7.98 4.71 -35.88
N VAL A 181 8.60 3.73 -36.55
CA VAL A 181 9.74 2.99 -36.03
C VAL A 181 10.99 3.83 -36.15
N ASP A 182 11.38 4.47 -35.07
CA ASP A 182 12.58 5.30 -35.03
C ASP A 182 13.28 5.19 -33.66
N ARG A 183 14.53 4.71 -33.69
CA ARG A 183 15.38 4.59 -32.51
C ARG A 183 15.65 5.93 -31.82
N LYS A 184 15.70 7.02 -32.56
CA LYS A 184 16.03 8.36 -32.04
C LYS A 184 14.83 9.09 -31.44
N LYS A 185 13.63 8.85 -31.96
CA LYS A 185 12.42 9.46 -31.38
C LYS A 185 12.21 9.02 -29.94
N TYR A 186 11.86 9.94 -29.07
CA TYR A 186 11.48 9.59 -27.70
C TYR A 186 10.16 8.81 -27.71
N MET A 187 10.05 7.88 -26.77
CA MET A 187 8.82 7.13 -26.54
C MET A 187 8.51 7.20 -25.04
N ILE A 188 7.36 7.76 -24.71
CA ILE A 188 6.87 7.88 -23.34
C ILE A 188 5.68 6.94 -23.19
N GLY A 189 5.74 6.05 -22.21
CA GLY A 189 4.64 5.14 -21.87
C GLY A 189 4.10 5.43 -20.47
N LEU A 190 2.78 5.49 -20.34
CA LEU A 190 2.10 5.57 -19.06
C LEU A 190 1.21 4.34 -18.90
N ILE A 191 1.60 3.45 -17.99
CA ILE A 191 0.83 2.25 -17.65
C ILE A 191 0.43 2.37 -16.18
N SER A 192 -0.82 2.78 -15.92
CA SER A 192 -1.29 3.03 -14.56
C SER A 192 -2.82 2.90 -14.48
N ARG A 193 -3.34 2.81 -13.26
CA ARG A 193 -4.77 3.03 -13.02
C ARG A 193 -5.09 4.51 -13.26
N LEU A 194 -6.22 4.80 -13.89
CA LEU A 194 -6.69 6.17 -14.16
C LEU A 194 -7.32 6.76 -12.89
N THR A 195 -6.48 7.15 -11.94
CA THR A 195 -6.86 7.75 -10.66
C THR A 195 -6.09 9.04 -10.44
N ASP A 196 -6.66 9.97 -9.65
CA ASP A 196 -6.07 11.28 -9.35
C ASP A 196 -4.64 11.18 -8.81
N GLN A 197 -4.36 10.14 -7.98
CA GLN A 197 -3.03 9.90 -7.42
C GLN A 197 -1.93 9.62 -8.46
N LYS A 198 -2.29 9.40 -9.73
CA LYS A 198 -1.34 9.13 -10.81
C LYS A 198 -0.95 10.36 -11.62
N GLY A 199 -1.46 11.53 -11.24
CA GLY A 199 -1.07 12.81 -11.83
C GLY A 199 -1.50 12.95 -13.30
N LEU A 200 -2.62 12.37 -13.69
CA LEU A 200 -3.14 12.48 -15.06
C LEU A 200 -3.51 13.93 -15.42
N ASP A 201 -3.96 14.70 -14.45
CA ASP A 201 -4.20 16.13 -14.54
C ASP A 201 -2.92 16.90 -14.87
N LEU A 202 -1.81 16.55 -14.24
CA LEU A 202 -0.49 17.15 -14.51
C LEU A 202 0.00 16.81 -15.91
N ILE A 203 -0.18 15.56 -16.34
CA ILE A 203 0.19 15.13 -17.71
C ILE A 203 -0.66 15.90 -18.73
N ASN A 204 -1.96 15.99 -18.50
CA ASN A 204 -2.86 16.71 -19.39
C ASN A 204 -2.50 18.20 -19.47
N ALA A 205 -2.18 18.83 -18.35
CA ALA A 205 -1.77 20.23 -18.31
C ALA A 205 -0.40 20.49 -18.97
N ALA A 206 0.50 19.50 -18.97
CA ALA A 206 1.83 19.59 -19.56
C ALA A 206 1.90 19.11 -21.01
N MET A 207 0.80 18.59 -21.59
CA MET A 207 0.84 17.85 -22.85
C MET A 207 1.37 18.70 -24.02
N ASP A 208 0.89 19.94 -24.18
CA ASP A 208 1.33 20.82 -25.27
C ASP A 208 2.84 21.07 -25.20
N GLY A 209 3.36 21.39 -24.01
CA GLY A 209 4.79 21.59 -23.82
C GLY A 209 5.61 20.31 -24.01
N LEU A 210 5.07 19.14 -23.69
CA LEU A 210 5.73 17.86 -23.95
C LEU A 210 5.80 17.57 -25.46
N VAL A 211 4.74 17.84 -26.21
CA VAL A 211 4.71 17.67 -27.67
C VAL A 211 5.72 18.61 -28.32
N ASP A 212 5.74 19.88 -27.95
CA ASP A 212 6.66 20.87 -28.50
C ASP A 212 8.15 20.55 -28.22
N CYS A 213 8.45 19.88 -27.11
CA CYS A 213 9.82 19.44 -26.79
C CYS A 213 10.24 18.15 -27.52
N LEU A 214 9.29 17.38 -28.04
CA LEU A 214 9.54 16.06 -28.63
C LEU A 214 9.53 16.07 -30.17
N LEU A 215 8.98 17.13 -30.79
CA LEU A 215 8.99 17.37 -32.23
C LEU A 215 10.23 18.15 -32.65
#